data_4599216dba44ab00995346f792e1a3f1
#
_entry.id   4599216dba44ab00995346f792e1a3f1
#
_cell.length_a   1.000
_cell.length_b   1.000
_cell.length_c   1.000
_cell.angle_alpha   90.00
_cell.angle_beta   90.00
_cell.angle_gamma   90.00
#
_symmetry.space_group_name_H-M   'P 1'
#
loop_
_entity.id
_entity.type
_entity.pdbx_description
1 polymer ?
#
loop_
_entity_poly.entity_id
_entity_poly.type
_entity_poly.pdbx_seq_one_letter_code
_entity_poly.pdbx_strand_id
1 'polypeptide(L)'
;MMTQTGEAHRLPVLKERHLPGECRQSVTELLKETYGYDGFRNLEIYDDLFKNRDTLCISQGQLVENVIREAEKAYKGGEQPNNILLTAPTGAGKSLLFQLPAIYLGKEYNLLTIVVSPLKALIVDQVEGLQDVGYERVAYASSDLSPEQKMEVYRAVREGEIDLFYLSPELLLCYDFRHFIGN
;
A
#
# COMPACT_ATOMS: atom_id res chain seq x y z
N MET A 1 -46.31 -2.83 -17.13
CA MET A 1 -45.21 -2.00 -17.62
C MET A 1 -44.68 -1.24 -16.41
N MET A 2 -43.72 -1.84 -15.67
CA MET A 2 -43.11 -1.22 -14.47
C MET A 2 -41.72 -0.73 -14.85
N THR A 3 -41.57 0.58 -14.84
CA THR A 3 -40.29 1.25 -15.01
C THR A 3 -39.53 1.17 -13.68
N GLN A 4 -38.50 0.32 -13.62
CA GLN A 4 -37.50 0.36 -12.55
C GLN A 4 -36.61 1.57 -12.79
N THR A 5 -36.77 2.60 -12.00
CA THR A 5 -35.81 3.71 -11.89
C THR A 5 -34.61 3.19 -11.10
N GLY A 6 -33.50 2.96 -11.81
CA GLY A 6 -32.22 2.63 -11.19
C GLY A 6 -31.73 3.81 -10.34
N GLU A 7 -31.77 3.68 -9.03
CA GLU A 7 -31.02 4.57 -8.14
C GLU A 7 -29.52 4.37 -8.39
N ALA A 8 -28.91 5.35 -9.05
CA ALA A 8 -27.47 5.44 -9.12
C ALA A 8 -26.95 5.61 -7.68
N HIS A 9 -26.25 4.58 -7.16
CA HIS A 9 -25.50 4.71 -5.91
C HIS A 9 -24.49 5.85 -6.07
N ARG A 10 -24.86 7.03 -5.57
CA ARG A 10 -23.91 8.13 -5.42
C ARG A 10 -22.90 7.71 -4.36
N LEU A 11 -21.64 7.56 -4.77
CA LEU A 11 -20.54 7.45 -3.83
C LEU A 11 -20.63 8.63 -2.84
N PRO A 12 -20.48 8.37 -1.54
CA PRO A 12 -20.54 9.45 -0.55
C PRO A 12 -19.50 10.51 -0.91
N VAL A 13 -19.93 11.74 -1.06
CA VAL A 13 -19.05 12.90 -1.22
C VAL A 13 -18.16 12.92 0.02
N LEU A 14 -16.85 12.78 -0.18
CA LEU A 14 -15.86 12.88 0.87
C LEU A 14 -16.00 14.29 1.50
N LYS A 15 -16.66 14.36 2.65
CA LYS A 15 -16.75 15.57 3.45
C LYS A 15 -15.38 15.79 4.09
N GLU A 16 -14.81 16.97 3.84
CA GLU A 16 -13.61 17.50 4.46
C GLU A 16 -12.36 16.61 4.38
N ARG A 17 -11.47 16.95 3.45
CA ARG A 17 -10.13 16.38 3.42
C ARG A 17 -9.35 16.92 4.60
N HIS A 18 -9.28 16.17 5.66
CA HIS A 18 -8.26 16.37 6.68
C HIS A 18 -6.95 15.90 6.06
N LEU A 19 -6.21 16.83 5.45
CA LEU A 19 -4.84 16.54 5.04
C LEU A 19 -4.05 16.21 6.32
N PRO A 20 -3.33 15.08 6.35
CA PRO A 20 -2.51 14.73 7.49
C PRO A 20 -1.47 15.83 7.74
N GLY A 21 -1.06 16.00 8.98
CA GLY A 21 0.05 16.86 9.34
C GLY A 21 1.37 16.42 8.69
N GLU A 22 2.47 17.04 9.04
CA GLU A 22 3.80 16.64 8.58
C GLU A 22 4.07 15.18 8.92
N CYS A 23 4.91 14.55 8.09
CA CYS A 23 5.36 13.18 8.32
C CYS A 23 6.22 13.12 9.59
N ARG A 24 6.03 12.09 10.40
CA ARG A 24 6.83 11.87 11.61
C ARG A 24 8.31 11.67 11.26
N GLN A 25 9.19 12.11 12.16
CA GLN A 25 10.63 12.09 11.94
C GLN A 25 11.17 10.68 11.70
N SER A 26 10.70 9.67 12.42
CA SER A 26 11.12 8.28 12.26
C SER A 26 10.89 7.72 10.84
N VAL A 27 9.83 8.17 10.17
CA VAL A 27 9.54 7.78 8.77
C VAL A 27 10.44 8.54 7.79
N THR A 28 10.79 9.79 8.09
CA THR A 28 11.75 10.56 7.27
C THR A 28 13.16 9.97 7.39
N GLU A 29 13.56 9.54 8.58
CA GLU A 29 14.81 8.82 8.80
C GLU A 29 14.83 7.49 8.05
N LEU A 30 13.74 6.73 8.12
CA LEU A 30 13.58 5.48 7.38
C LEU A 30 13.64 5.67 5.86
N LEU A 31 13.07 6.77 5.32
CA LEU A 31 13.20 7.14 3.91
C LEU A 31 14.66 7.29 3.51
N LYS A 32 15.44 7.98 4.34
CA LYS A 32 16.88 8.18 4.11
C LYS A 32 17.66 6.88 4.22
N GLU A 33 17.40 6.08 5.24
CA GLU A 33 18.05 4.78 5.44
C GLU A 33 17.80 3.81 4.29
N THR A 34 16.55 3.71 3.83
CA THR A 34 16.14 2.73 2.82
C THR A 34 16.46 3.18 1.40
N TYR A 35 16.18 4.44 1.06
CA TYR A 35 16.25 4.92 -0.33
C TYR A 35 17.32 5.98 -0.57
N GLY A 36 18.01 6.44 0.47
CA GLY A 36 19.01 7.51 0.37
C GLY A 36 18.43 8.90 0.08
N TYR A 37 17.13 9.11 0.25
CA TYR A 37 16.49 10.40 -0.01
C TYR A 37 16.48 11.27 1.25
N ASP A 38 16.89 12.53 1.11
CA ASP A 38 16.92 13.48 2.23
C ASP A 38 15.53 14.05 2.58
N GLY A 39 14.52 13.82 1.75
CA GLY A 39 13.17 14.33 1.99
C GLY A 39 12.15 13.87 0.94
N PHE A 40 10.91 14.19 1.21
CA PHE A 40 9.78 13.86 0.36
C PHE A 40 9.56 14.88 -0.76
N ARG A 41 9.09 14.42 -1.91
CA ARG A 41 8.67 15.29 -3.01
C ARG A 41 7.28 15.85 -2.74
N ASN A 42 7.03 17.03 -3.30
CA ASN A 42 5.69 17.58 -3.38
C ASN A 42 4.99 17.08 -4.64
N LEU A 43 3.70 16.80 -4.49
CA LEU A 43 2.81 16.36 -5.56
C LEU A 43 1.70 17.40 -5.72
N GLU A 44 1.35 17.72 -6.96
CA GLU A 44 0.14 18.45 -7.27
C GLU A 44 -1.01 17.47 -7.46
N ILE A 45 -2.05 17.59 -6.66
CA ILE A 45 -3.28 16.80 -6.76
C ILE A 45 -4.46 17.71 -6.99
N TYR A 46 -5.50 17.21 -7.64
CA TYR A 46 -6.75 17.98 -7.79
C TYR A 46 -7.45 18.11 -6.43
N ASP A 47 -7.89 19.31 -6.10
CA ASP A 47 -8.66 19.56 -4.88
C ASP A 47 -10.03 18.86 -4.95
N ASP A 48 -10.74 19.06 -6.04
CA ASP A 48 -11.99 18.36 -6.32
C ASP A 48 -12.05 17.98 -7.80
N LEU A 49 -12.00 16.66 -8.08
CA LEU A 49 -12.04 16.12 -9.45
C LEU A 49 -13.34 16.46 -10.20
N PHE A 50 -14.40 16.82 -9.48
CA PHE A 50 -15.74 17.01 -10.04
C PHE A 50 -16.18 18.48 -10.11
N LYS A 51 -15.54 19.37 -9.35
CA LYS A 51 -15.99 20.77 -9.26
C LYS A 51 -15.13 21.76 -10.03
N ASN A 52 -13.80 21.63 -9.95
CA ASN A 52 -12.88 22.56 -10.56
C ASN A 52 -11.55 21.87 -10.91
N ARG A 53 -10.66 22.63 -11.56
CA ARG A 53 -9.31 22.18 -11.89
C ARG A 53 -8.26 22.73 -10.92
N ASP A 54 -8.69 23.22 -9.76
CA ASP A 54 -7.76 23.73 -8.76
C ASP A 54 -6.91 22.58 -8.22
N THR A 55 -5.63 22.82 -8.03
CA THR A 55 -4.67 21.86 -7.52
C THR A 55 -4.22 22.25 -6.14
N LEU A 56 -3.97 21.23 -5.31
CA LEU A 56 -3.33 21.37 -4.02
C LEU A 56 -1.94 20.75 -4.10
N CYS A 57 -0.98 21.42 -3.47
CA CYS A 57 0.35 20.88 -3.28
C CYS A 57 0.37 20.07 -1.99
N ILE A 58 0.68 18.77 -2.09
CA ILE A 58 0.78 17.87 -0.94
C ILE A 58 2.12 17.13 -0.95
N SER A 59 2.76 17.03 0.20
CA SER A 59 3.98 16.23 0.32
C SER A 59 3.68 14.73 0.23
N GLN A 60 4.54 13.95 -0.43
CA GLN A 60 4.51 12.49 -0.33
C GLN A 60 4.55 12.02 1.12
N GLY A 61 5.29 12.71 2.00
CA GLY A 61 5.36 12.40 3.42
C GLY A 61 4.00 12.50 4.12
N GLN A 62 3.17 13.47 3.76
CA GLN A 62 1.82 13.59 4.28
C GLN A 62 0.94 12.41 3.86
N LEU A 63 1.09 11.93 2.62
CA LEU A 63 0.35 10.75 2.13
C LEU A 63 0.82 9.47 2.84
N VAL A 64 2.12 9.29 2.99
CA VAL A 64 2.73 8.19 3.75
C VAL A 64 2.22 8.18 5.19
N GLU A 65 2.26 9.34 5.87
CA GLU A 65 1.77 9.48 7.23
C GLU A 65 0.28 9.12 7.36
N ASN A 66 -0.53 9.49 6.35
CA ASN A 66 -1.95 9.14 6.34
C ASN A 66 -2.16 7.62 6.26
N VAL A 67 -1.41 6.93 5.40
CA VAL A 67 -1.48 5.46 5.29
C VAL A 67 -1.10 4.80 6.61
N ILE A 68 -0.02 5.26 7.25
CA ILE A 68 0.43 4.73 8.53
C ILE A 68 -0.63 4.95 9.62
N ARG A 69 -1.21 6.14 9.71
CA ARG A 69 -2.25 6.45 10.71
C ARG A 69 -3.49 5.58 10.56
N GLU A 70 -3.95 5.37 9.34
CA GLU A 70 -5.11 4.49 9.11
C GLU A 70 -4.79 3.03 9.47
N ALA A 71 -3.59 2.53 9.18
CA ALA A 71 -3.15 1.21 9.60
C ALA A 71 -3.02 1.10 11.14
N GLU A 72 -2.48 2.13 11.80
CA GLU A 72 -2.40 2.19 13.27
C GLU A 72 -3.77 2.18 13.95
N LYS A 73 -4.78 2.85 13.37
CA LYS A 73 -6.17 2.79 13.86
C LYS A 73 -6.71 1.35 13.83
N ALA A 74 -6.49 0.65 12.72
CA ALA A 74 -6.89 -0.75 12.59
C ALA A 74 -6.18 -1.65 13.61
N TYR A 75 -4.89 -1.44 13.79
CA TYR A 75 -4.06 -2.25 14.70
C TYR A 75 -4.37 -2.00 16.18
N LYS A 76 -4.46 -0.73 16.58
CA LYS A 76 -4.70 -0.35 17.99
C LYS A 76 -6.16 -0.55 18.42
N GLY A 77 -7.07 -0.64 17.47
CA GLY A 77 -8.51 -0.70 17.72
C GLY A 77 -9.08 0.64 18.21
N GLY A 78 -10.39 0.70 18.34
CA GLY A 78 -11.10 1.89 18.85
C GLY A 78 -11.67 2.80 17.78
N GLU A 79 -11.05 2.94 16.63
CA GLU A 79 -11.57 3.67 15.48
C GLU A 79 -11.58 2.80 14.23
N GLN A 80 -12.58 2.99 13.39
CA GLN A 80 -12.59 2.33 12.08
C GLN A 80 -11.61 3.02 11.12
N PRO A 81 -10.67 2.26 10.48
CA PRO A 81 -9.79 2.83 9.48
C PRO A 81 -10.56 3.23 8.22
N ASN A 82 -10.11 4.28 7.56
CA ASN A 82 -10.65 4.68 6.28
C ASN A 82 -9.92 3.98 5.13
N ASN A 83 -10.66 3.67 4.08
CA ASN A 83 -10.06 3.27 2.82
C ASN A 83 -9.44 4.49 2.13
N ILE A 84 -8.24 4.33 1.59
CA ILE A 84 -7.54 5.40 0.86
C ILE A 84 -7.56 5.07 -0.63
N LEU A 85 -8.12 5.98 -1.43
CA LEU A 85 -8.01 5.95 -2.88
C LEU A 85 -7.03 7.04 -3.32
N LEU A 86 -5.94 6.63 -3.96
CA LEU A 86 -4.92 7.53 -4.48
C LEU A 86 -4.79 7.37 -5.99
N THR A 87 -4.96 8.48 -6.72
CA THR A 87 -4.66 8.55 -8.14
C THR A 87 -3.50 9.50 -8.38
N ALA A 88 -2.49 9.06 -9.12
CA ALA A 88 -1.33 9.87 -9.45
C ALA A 88 -0.77 9.48 -10.82
N PRO A 89 -0.17 10.41 -11.58
CA PRO A 89 0.43 10.13 -12.88
C PRO A 89 1.62 9.16 -12.75
N THR A 90 2.06 8.62 -13.88
CA THR A 90 3.28 7.83 -13.95
C THR A 90 4.48 8.71 -13.55
N GLY A 91 5.42 8.15 -12.77
CA GLY A 91 6.58 8.90 -12.29
C GLY A 91 6.35 9.71 -11.00
N ALA A 92 5.12 9.77 -10.47
CA ALA A 92 4.82 10.46 -9.22
C ALA A 92 5.36 9.77 -7.95
N GLY A 93 6.07 8.64 -8.10
CA GLY A 93 6.62 7.89 -6.95
C GLY A 93 5.55 7.14 -6.16
N LYS A 94 4.52 6.61 -6.83
CA LYS A 94 3.45 5.84 -6.18
C LYS A 94 3.94 4.66 -5.34
N SER A 95 5.00 3.98 -5.78
CA SER A 95 5.57 2.83 -5.05
C SER A 95 5.99 3.22 -3.64
N LEU A 96 6.65 4.37 -3.48
CA LEU A 96 7.06 4.89 -2.17
C LEU A 96 5.87 5.05 -1.20
N LEU A 97 4.69 5.43 -1.73
CA LEU A 97 3.52 5.74 -0.91
C LEU A 97 2.89 4.50 -0.23
N PHE A 98 3.24 3.30 -0.65
CA PHE A 98 2.83 2.07 0.04
C PHE A 98 4.02 1.25 0.55
N GLN A 99 5.19 1.31 -0.10
CA GLN A 99 6.37 0.58 0.34
C GLN A 99 6.92 1.13 1.66
N LEU A 100 7.09 2.45 1.78
CA LEU A 100 7.62 3.06 2.99
C LEU A 100 6.71 2.87 4.21
N PRO A 101 5.36 3.04 4.11
CA PRO A 101 4.47 2.63 5.19
C PRO A 101 4.58 1.15 5.56
N ALA A 102 4.69 0.26 4.56
CA ALA A 102 4.82 -1.18 4.80
C ALA A 102 6.08 -1.52 5.61
N ILE A 103 7.23 -0.95 5.20
CA ILE A 103 8.50 -1.11 5.89
C ILE A 103 8.41 -0.58 7.33
N TYR A 104 7.81 0.61 7.51
CA TYR A 104 7.63 1.20 8.83
C TYR A 104 6.75 0.32 9.74
N LEU A 105 5.59 -0.11 9.23
CA LEU A 105 4.64 -0.94 9.98
C LEU A 105 5.21 -2.33 10.30
N GLY A 106 6.01 -2.90 9.40
CA GLY A 106 6.76 -4.13 9.64
C GLY A 106 7.76 -3.98 10.78
N LYS A 107 8.59 -2.92 10.74
CA LYS A 107 9.60 -2.65 11.78
C LYS A 107 8.98 -2.35 13.15
N GLU A 108 7.94 -1.53 13.21
CA GLU A 108 7.37 -1.04 14.47
C GLU A 108 6.37 -2.01 15.10
N TYR A 109 5.60 -2.72 14.28
CA TYR A 109 4.45 -3.51 14.75
C TYR A 109 4.49 -4.97 14.31
N ASN A 110 5.51 -5.38 13.55
CA ASN A 110 5.60 -6.71 12.91
C ASN A 110 4.34 -7.02 12.05
N LEU A 111 3.85 -6.01 11.34
CA LEU A 111 2.68 -6.14 10.47
C LEU A 111 3.10 -6.52 9.05
N LEU A 112 2.37 -7.47 8.49
CA LEU A 112 2.48 -7.84 7.08
C LEU A 112 1.63 -6.91 6.21
N THR A 113 2.23 -6.31 5.20
CA THR A 113 1.51 -5.59 4.15
C THR A 113 1.40 -6.45 2.90
N ILE A 114 0.19 -6.65 2.41
CA ILE A 114 -0.08 -7.39 1.18
C ILE A 114 -0.36 -6.42 0.04
N VAL A 115 0.41 -6.54 -1.04
CA VAL A 115 0.23 -5.77 -2.27
C VAL A 115 -0.29 -6.67 -3.39
N VAL A 116 -1.44 -6.32 -3.92
CA VAL A 116 -2.04 -7.06 -5.05
C VAL A 116 -1.81 -6.30 -6.34
N SER A 117 -1.11 -6.91 -7.28
CA SER A 117 -0.87 -6.33 -8.61
C SER A 117 -1.15 -7.33 -9.73
N PRO A 118 -1.86 -6.91 -10.79
CA PRO A 118 -2.12 -7.79 -11.94
C PRO A 118 -0.92 -7.96 -12.87
N LEU A 119 0.11 -7.14 -12.74
CA LEU A 119 1.26 -7.12 -13.63
C LEU A 119 2.45 -7.83 -12.97
N LYS A 120 2.70 -9.07 -13.36
CA LYS A 120 3.79 -9.89 -12.81
C LYS A 120 5.17 -9.24 -12.96
N ALA A 121 5.47 -8.67 -14.13
CA ALA A 121 6.73 -7.97 -14.34
C ALA A 121 6.92 -6.82 -13.34
N LEU A 122 5.85 -6.05 -13.08
CA LEU A 122 5.88 -4.99 -12.08
C LEU A 122 6.11 -5.53 -10.66
N ILE A 123 5.54 -6.68 -10.31
CA ILE A 123 5.79 -7.33 -9.02
C ILE A 123 7.28 -7.64 -8.86
N VAL A 124 7.88 -8.28 -9.86
CA VAL A 124 9.30 -8.62 -9.84
C VAL A 124 10.18 -7.37 -9.73
N ASP A 125 9.95 -6.37 -10.59
CA ASP A 125 10.68 -5.10 -10.56
C ASP A 125 10.59 -4.40 -9.19
N GLN A 126 9.42 -4.45 -8.52
CA GLN A 126 9.25 -3.84 -7.19
C GLN A 126 10.01 -4.61 -6.10
N VAL A 127 10.03 -5.94 -6.17
CA VAL A 127 10.75 -6.78 -5.20
C VAL A 127 12.26 -6.62 -5.40
N GLU A 128 12.75 -6.77 -6.64
CA GLU A 128 14.18 -6.58 -6.94
C GLU A 128 14.65 -5.18 -6.57
N GLY A 129 13.87 -4.14 -6.88
CA GLY A 129 14.21 -2.76 -6.52
C GLY A 129 14.30 -2.51 -5.01
N LEU A 130 13.56 -3.24 -4.17
CA LEU A 130 13.72 -3.18 -2.72
C LEU A 130 14.95 -3.97 -2.24
N GLN A 131 15.21 -5.12 -2.83
CA GLN A 131 16.41 -5.92 -2.54
C GLN A 131 17.69 -5.19 -2.94
N ASP A 132 17.69 -4.47 -4.06
CA ASP A 132 18.81 -3.65 -4.53
C ASP A 132 19.19 -2.53 -3.55
N VAL A 133 18.20 -2.01 -2.80
CA VAL A 133 18.47 -1.03 -1.72
C VAL A 133 18.71 -1.70 -0.36
N GLY A 134 18.89 -3.03 -0.33
CA GLY A 134 19.24 -3.80 0.87
C GLY A 134 18.05 -4.17 1.75
N TYR A 135 16.81 -4.07 1.25
CA TYR A 135 15.63 -4.47 2.00
C TYR A 135 15.22 -5.90 1.66
N GLU A 136 15.58 -6.85 2.53
CA GLU A 136 15.41 -8.30 2.30
C GLU A 136 14.04 -8.84 2.78
N ARG A 137 13.30 -8.10 3.62
CA ARG A 137 12.01 -8.57 4.18
C ARG A 137 10.84 -8.36 3.21
N VAL A 138 11.08 -8.67 1.94
CA VAL A 138 10.12 -8.57 0.83
C VAL A 138 10.10 -9.86 0.05
N ALA A 139 8.90 -10.32 -0.33
CA ALA A 139 8.72 -11.49 -1.17
C ALA A 139 7.52 -11.34 -2.10
N TYR A 140 7.43 -12.23 -3.08
CA TYR A 140 6.24 -12.32 -3.93
C TYR A 140 5.82 -13.77 -4.16
N ALA A 141 4.54 -13.94 -4.51
CA ALA A 141 4.04 -15.18 -5.08
C ALA A 141 3.26 -14.90 -6.37
N SER A 142 3.53 -15.74 -7.37
CA SER A 142 2.83 -15.70 -8.65
C SER A 142 2.51 -17.12 -9.15
N SER A 143 1.72 -17.23 -10.21
CA SER A 143 1.42 -18.53 -10.82
C SER A 143 2.67 -19.24 -11.38
N ASP A 144 3.74 -18.50 -11.64
CA ASP A 144 4.96 -19.01 -12.27
C ASP A 144 5.91 -19.71 -11.28
N LEU A 145 5.71 -19.49 -9.97
CA LEU A 145 6.48 -20.19 -8.95
C LEU A 145 6.05 -21.66 -8.83
N SER A 146 7.02 -22.54 -8.63
CA SER A 146 6.74 -23.95 -8.34
C SER A 146 5.98 -24.08 -7.00
N PRO A 147 5.28 -25.22 -6.76
CA PRO A 147 4.65 -25.48 -5.45
C PRO A 147 5.61 -25.36 -4.29
N GLU A 148 6.85 -25.85 -4.44
CA GLU A 148 7.89 -25.82 -3.41
C GLU A 148 8.30 -24.36 -3.12
N GLN A 149 8.54 -23.55 -4.14
CA GLN A 149 8.87 -22.13 -4.00
C GLN A 149 7.74 -21.36 -3.30
N LYS A 150 6.47 -21.62 -3.66
CA LYS A 150 5.33 -21.02 -2.98
C LYS A 150 5.27 -21.40 -1.50
N MET A 151 5.50 -22.67 -1.18
CA MET A 151 5.52 -23.14 0.20
C MET A 151 6.62 -22.46 1.02
N GLU A 152 7.81 -22.26 0.45
CA GLU A 152 8.91 -21.56 1.11
C GLU A 152 8.56 -20.10 1.39
N VAL A 153 8.01 -19.38 0.42
CA VAL A 153 7.54 -18.00 0.60
C VAL A 153 6.44 -17.92 1.66
N TYR A 154 5.46 -18.82 1.63
CA TYR A 154 4.39 -18.85 2.62
C TYR A 154 4.90 -19.17 4.03
N ARG A 155 5.92 -20.03 4.14
CA ARG A 155 6.60 -20.28 5.42
C ARG A 155 7.24 -19.01 5.95
N ALA A 156 8.06 -18.32 5.13
CA ALA A 156 8.72 -17.08 5.52
C ALA A 156 7.72 -15.98 5.95
N VAL A 157 6.60 -15.86 5.25
CA VAL A 157 5.52 -14.93 5.64
C VAL A 157 4.92 -15.33 7.00
N ARG A 158 4.65 -16.61 7.23
CA ARG A 158 4.07 -17.10 8.50
C ARG A 158 5.03 -16.95 9.68
N GLU A 159 6.32 -17.12 9.45
CA GLU A 159 7.37 -16.95 10.46
C GLU A 159 7.69 -15.47 10.75
N GLY A 160 7.02 -14.53 10.05
CA GLY A 160 7.23 -13.09 10.24
C GLY A 160 8.56 -12.61 9.69
N GLU A 161 9.16 -13.32 8.74
CA GLU A 161 10.39 -12.93 8.06
C GLU A 161 10.13 -11.88 6.96
N ILE A 162 8.87 -11.70 6.54
CA ILE A 162 8.45 -10.83 5.45
C ILE A 162 7.49 -9.77 5.99
N ASP A 163 7.77 -8.50 5.67
CA ASP A 163 6.90 -7.35 5.99
C ASP A 163 6.04 -6.92 4.80
N LEU A 164 6.55 -7.15 3.58
CA LEU A 164 5.90 -6.73 2.34
C LEU A 164 5.79 -7.91 1.38
N PHE A 165 4.56 -8.32 1.12
CA PHE A 165 4.26 -9.48 0.31
C PHE A 165 3.44 -9.10 -0.93
N TYR A 166 4.04 -9.32 -2.11
CA TYR A 166 3.37 -9.08 -3.39
C TYR A 166 2.72 -10.34 -3.92
N LEU A 167 1.51 -10.20 -4.46
CA LEU A 167 0.83 -11.33 -5.10
C LEU A 167 -0.04 -10.90 -6.28
N SER A 168 -0.27 -11.84 -7.18
CA SER A 168 -1.20 -11.62 -8.29
C SER A 168 -2.65 -11.85 -7.85
N PRO A 169 -3.65 -11.16 -8.48
CA PRO A 169 -5.06 -11.29 -8.11
C PRO A 169 -5.59 -12.74 -8.17
N GLU A 170 -5.07 -13.54 -9.10
CA GLU A 170 -5.47 -14.94 -9.26
C GLU A 170 -5.15 -15.76 -8.02
N LEU A 171 -4.04 -15.46 -7.33
CA LEU A 171 -3.65 -16.18 -6.12
C LEU A 171 -4.59 -15.89 -4.94
N LEU A 172 -5.15 -14.68 -4.86
CA LEU A 172 -6.16 -14.35 -3.84
C LEU A 172 -7.38 -15.26 -3.92
N LEU A 173 -7.72 -15.72 -5.12
CA LEU A 173 -8.87 -16.60 -5.38
C LEU A 173 -8.52 -18.07 -5.21
N CYS A 174 -7.25 -18.44 -5.14
CA CYS A 174 -6.81 -19.80 -4.94
C CYS A 174 -7.15 -20.29 -3.52
N TYR A 175 -7.58 -21.56 -3.44
CA TYR A 175 -7.91 -22.21 -2.17
C TYR A 175 -6.72 -22.19 -1.20
N ASP A 176 -5.53 -22.50 -1.70
CA ASP A 176 -4.30 -22.60 -0.90
C ASP A 176 -3.96 -21.29 -0.20
N PHE A 177 -4.09 -20.16 -0.89
CA PHE A 177 -3.85 -18.85 -0.30
C PHE A 177 -4.91 -18.46 0.73
N ARG A 178 -6.17 -18.75 0.46
CA ARG A 178 -7.26 -18.50 1.43
C ARG A 178 -7.12 -19.34 2.68
N HIS A 179 -6.68 -20.58 2.52
CA HIS A 179 -6.40 -21.46 3.66
C HIS A 179 -5.17 -20.98 4.44
N PHE A 180 -4.17 -20.44 3.75
CA PHE A 180 -2.98 -19.86 4.36
C PHE A 180 -3.29 -18.64 5.24
N ILE A 181 -4.18 -17.73 4.81
CA ILE A 181 -4.56 -16.53 5.60
C ILE A 181 -5.52 -16.87 6.73
N GLY A 182 -6.34 -17.92 6.59
CA GLY A 182 -7.38 -18.30 7.54
C GLY A 182 -6.90 -19.14 8.74
N ASN A 183 -5.65 -19.54 8.76
CA ASN A 183 -4.99 -20.27 9.83
C ASN A 183 -3.91 -19.44 10.50
#